data_b533c5659fe4264ef287961e44f6a848
#
_entry.id   b533c5659fe4264ef287961e44f6a848
#
_cell.length_a   1.000
_cell.length_b   1.000
_cell.length_c   1.000
_cell.angle_alpha   90.00
_cell.angle_beta   90.00
_cell.angle_gamma   90.00
#
_symmetry.space_group_name_H-M   'P 1'
#
loop_
_entity.id
_entity.type
_entity.pdbx_description
1 polymer ?
#
loop_
_entity_poly.entity_id
_entity_poly.type
_entity_poly.pdbx_seq_one_letter_code
_entity_poly.pdbx_strand_id
1 'polypeptide(L)'
;MTSSLVGSEMCIRDSFMDPEPEFTRWAKETGADRIELYTEGYAAAYGTALEDDILQPYVDSALLCDELALGVNAGHDLSLDNLEKLLTACGNIQEVSIGHALTVEALQFGFAETIRRYNELLDRVAAKPRVFPQE
;
A
#
# COMPACT_ATOMS: atom_id res chain seq x y z
N MET A 1 2.13 15.89 -28.36
CA MET A 1 2.78 14.66 -27.97
C MET A 1 2.18 14.04 -26.72
N THR A 2 2.22 14.70 -25.82
CA THR A 2 2.06 14.21 -24.47
C THR A 2 0.67 13.70 -24.15
N SER A 3 -0.38 14.23 -24.74
CA SER A 3 -1.74 13.77 -24.49
C SER A 3 -1.97 12.32 -24.98
N SER A 4 -1.43 11.93 -26.11
CA SER A 4 -1.53 10.56 -26.59
C SER A 4 -0.68 9.60 -25.77
N LEU A 5 0.48 10.03 -25.33
CA LEU A 5 1.32 9.29 -24.39
C LEU A 5 0.62 9.11 -23.05
N VAL A 6 0.01 10.15 -22.54
CA VAL A 6 -0.79 10.07 -21.34
C VAL A 6 -1.93 9.06 -21.51
N GLY A 7 -2.60 9.08 -22.65
CA GLY A 7 -3.73 8.16 -22.88
C GLY A 7 -3.33 6.70 -22.97
N SER A 8 -2.28 6.35 -23.72
CA SER A 8 -1.94 4.97 -24.01
C SER A 8 -0.78 4.40 -23.21
N GLU A 9 0.25 5.19 -22.97
CA GLU A 9 1.50 4.70 -22.38
C GLU A 9 1.59 4.95 -20.89
N MET A 10 0.88 5.97 -20.39
CA MET A 10 0.88 6.35 -18.98
C MET A 10 -0.38 5.89 -18.24
N CYS A 11 -1.27 5.19 -18.91
CA CYS A 11 -2.47 4.63 -18.31
C CYS A 11 -2.11 3.32 -17.60
N ILE A 12 -1.81 3.41 -16.33
CA ILE A 12 -1.58 2.26 -15.46
C ILE A 12 -2.93 1.69 -15.03
N ARG A 13 -3.11 0.39 -15.18
CA ARG A 13 -4.34 -0.32 -14.79
C ARG A 13 -4.17 -0.90 -13.40
N ASP A 14 -4.84 -0.30 -12.44
CA ASP A 14 -4.88 -0.77 -11.07
C ASP A 14 -6.11 -1.65 -10.85
N SER A 15 -5.93 -2.78 -10.17
CA SER A 15 -7.03 -3.61 -9.69
C SER A 15 -7.11 -3.51 -8.18
N PHE A 16 -8.24 -3.05 -7.70
CA PHE A 16 -8.54 -2.95 -6.27
C PHE A 16 -9.04 -4.30 -5.73
N MET A 17 -8.46 -4.81 -4.64
CA MET A 17 -8.77 -6.14 -4.16
C MET A 17 -8.46 -6.38 -2.68
N ASP A 18 -9.11 -7.38 -2.13
CA ASP A 18 -8.75 -7.93 -0.84
C ASP A 18 -7.38 -8.66 -0.90
N PRO A 19 -6.67 -8.79 0.22
CA PRO A 19 -5.33 -9.37 0.28
C PRO A 19 -5.37 -10.91 0.20
N GLU A 20 -5.88 -11.41 -0.91
CA GLU A 20 -5.96 -12.84 -1.21
C GLU A 20 -5.01 -13.17 -2.36
N PRO A 21 -4.02 -14.06 -2.16
CA PRO A 21 -3.06 -14.40 -3.22
C PRO A 21 -3.70 -14.89 -4.52
N GLU A 22 -4.87 -15.53 -4.45
CA GLU A 22 -5.61 -15.96 -5.63
C GLU A 22 -6.07 -14.78 -6.46
N PHE A 23 -6.56 -13.71 -5.84
CA PHE A 23 -6.99 -12.49 -6.53
C PHE A 23 -5.81 -11.79 -7.21
N THR A 24 -4.63 -11.83 -6.60
CA THR A 24 -3.40 -11.31 -7.21
C THR A 24 -3.07 -12.03 -8.52
N ARG A 25 -3.25 -13.35 -8.58
CA ARG A 25 -3.07 -14.13 -9.83
C ARG A 25 -4.09 -13.73 -10.90
N TRP A 26 -5.34 -13.61 -10.52
CA TRP A 26 -6.40 -13.18 -11.44
C TRP A 26 -6.17 -11.76 -11.96
N ALA A 27 -5.71 -10.84 -11.14
CA ALA A 27 -5.35 -9.50 -11.59
C ALA A 27 -4.28 -9.55 -12.69
N LYS A 28 -3.25 -10.38 -12.51
CA LYS A 28 -2.23 -10.59 -13.56
C LYS A 28 -2.81 -11.13 -14.85
N GLU A 29 -3.70 -12.10 -14.77
CA GLU A 29 -4.35 -12.71 -15.94
C GLU A 29 -5.23 -11.71 -16.71
N THR A 30 -5.86 -10.77 -16.02
CA THR A 30 -6.65 -9.70 -16.66
C THR A 30 -5.81 -8.60 -17.27
N GLY A 31 -4.49 -8.65 -17.09
CA GLY A 31 -3.55 -7.68 -17.62
C GLY A 31 -3.41 -6.41 -16.79
N ALA A 32 -3.72 -6.47 -15.50
CA ALA A 32 -3.43 -5.37 -14.59
C ALA A 32 -1.92 -5.10 -14.51
N ASP A 33 -1.54 -3.85 -14.32
CA ASP A 33 -0.16 -3.43 -14.14
C ASP A 33 0.20 -3.34 -12.66
N ARG A 34 -0.79 -3.01 -11.83
CA ARG A 34 -0.71 -2.94 -10.38
C ARG A 34 -1.94 -3.52 -9.72
N ILE A 35 -1.81 -3.83 -8.44
CA ILE A 35 -2.95 -4.05 -7.55
C ILE A 35 -2.94 -3.01 -6.44
N GLU A 36 -4.10 -2.67 -5.94
CA GLU A 36 -4.27 -1.90 -4.72
C GLU A 36 -4.92 -2.79 -3.66
N LEU A 37 -4.17 -3.06 -2.61
CA LEU A 37 -4.64 -3.88 -1.48
C LEU A 37 -5.58 -3.06 -0.60
N TYR A 38 -6.77 -3.60 -0.36
CA TYR A 38 -7.77 -3.00 0.51
C TYR A 38 -7.40 -3.21 1.97
N THR A 39 -7.05 -2.14 2.68
CA THR A 39 -6.42 -2.23 4.00
C THR A 39 -7.35 -2.02 5.19
N GLU A 40 -8.67 -1.95 4.99
CA GLU A 40 -9.64 -1.81 6.09
C GLU A 40 -9.51 -2.92 7.14
N GLY A 41 -9.41 -4.18 6.70
CA GLY A 41 -9.27 -5.33 7.62
C GLY A 41 -8.04 -5.22 8.50
N TYR A 42 -6.91 -4.83 7.93
CA TYR A 42 -5.69 -4.57 8.68
C TYR A 42 -5.85 -3.40 9.65
N ALA A 43 -6.39 -2.28 9.18
CA ALA A 43 -6.59 -1.09 10.00
C ALA A 43 -7.48 -1.37 11.22
N ALA A 44 -8.54 -2.15 11.03
CA ALA A 44 -9.44 -2.57 12.11
C ALA A 44 -8.77 -3.53 13.10
N ALA A 45 -7.84 -4.36 12.66
CA ALA A 45 -7.13 -5.30 13.51
C ALA A 45 -5.93 -4.67 14.23
N TYR A 46 -5.47 -3.51 13.78
CA TYR A 46 -4.28 -2.85 14.31
C TYR A 46 -4.38 -2.61 15.83
N GLY A 47 -3.35 -2.97 16.57
CA GLY A 47 -3.31 -2.89 18.04
C GLY A 47 -4.10 -3.98 18.77
N THR A 48 -4.66 -4.94 18.06
CA THR A 48 -5.35 -6.10 18.66
C THR A 48 -4.48 -7.36 18.62
N ALA A 49 -4.92 -8.43 19.30
CA ALA A 49 -4.25 -9.72 19.27
C ALA A 49 -4.28 -10.41 17.87
N LEU A 50 -5.16 -9.95 16.98
CA LEU A 50 -5.31 -10.51 15.63
C LEU A 50 -4.47 -9.77 14.58
N GLU A 51 -3.76 -8.72 14.95
CA GLU A 51 -3.06 -7.84 14.03
C GLU A 51 -2.09 -8.61 13.11
N ASP A 52 -1.26 -9.47 13.67
CA ASP A 52 -0.26 -10.21 12.89
C ASP A 52 -0.91 -11.26 11.97
N ASP A 53 -1.96 -11.94 12.44
CA ASP A 53 -2.70 -12.93 11.64
C ASP A 53 -3.40 -12.25 10.45
N ILE A 54 -3.96 -11.05 10.65
CA ILE A 54 -4.60 -10.28 9.58
C ILE A 54 -3.58 -9.64 8.65
N LEU A 55 -2.40 -9.29 9.14
CA LEU A 55 -1.32 -8.72 8.32
C LEU A 55 -0.70 -9.75 7.36
N GLN A 56 -0.66 -11.02 7.74
CA GLN A 56 0.02 -12.07 6.97
C GLN A 56 -0.48 -12.19 5.51
N PRO A 57 -1.79 -12.21 5.21
CA PRO A 57 -2.28 -12.23 3.83
C PRO A 57 -1.80 -11.05 2.98
N TYR A 58 -1.60 -9.86 3.58
CA TYR A 58 -1.03 -8.71 2.87
C TYR A 58 0.42 -8.95 2.48
N VAL A 59 1.21 -9.52 3.39
CA VAL A 59 2.60 -9.90 3.12
C VAL A 59 2.66 -10.94 1.99
N ASP A 60 1.82 -11.98 2.06
CA ASP A 60 1.79 -13.05 1.06
C ASP A 60 1.38 -12.52 -0.32
N SER A 61 0.37 -11.63 -0.38
CA SER A 61 -0.05 -10.99 -1.64
C SER A 61 1.04 -10.06 -2.19
N ALA A 62 1.71 -9.32 -1.34
CA ALA A 62 2.80 -8.43 -1.73
C ALA A 62 4.00 -9.22 -2.31
N LEU A 63 4.39 -10.33 -1.66
CA LEU A 63 5.43 -11.23 -2.18
C LEU A 63 5.06 -11.81 -3.54
N LEU A 64 3.81 -12.27 -3.68
CA LEU A 64 3.33 -12.80 -4.95
C LEU A 64 3.33 -11.74 -6.07
N CYS A 65 3.09 -10.49 -5.74
CA CYS A 65 3.20 -9.40 -6.72
C CYS A 65 4.62 -9.25 -7.26
N ASP A 66 5.64 -9.37 -6.41
CA ASP A 66 7.04 -9.36 -6.89
C ASP A 66 7.31 -10.53 -7.85
N GLU A 67 6.85 -11.74 -7.50
CA GLU A 67 7.00 -12.92 -8.37
C GLU A 67 6.30 -12.76 -9.73
N LEU A 68 5.16 -12.07 -9.75
CA LEU A 68 4.35 -11.85 -10.95
C LEU A 68 4.71 -10.56 -11.73
N ALA A 69 5.68 -9.80 -11.26
CA ALA A 69 6.02 -8.48 -11.78
C ALA A 69 4.80 -7.54 -11.84
N LEU A 70 4.05 -7.48 -10.74
CA LEU A 70 2.97 -6.53 -10.50
C LEU A 70 3.42 -5.45 -9.52
N GLY A 71 3.03 -4.20 -9.77
CA GLY A 71 3.14 -3.14 -8.78
C GLY A 71 2.13 -3.35 -7.64
N VAL A 72 2.46 -2.86 -6.44
CA VAL A 72 1.59 -2.94 -5.26
C VAL A 72 1.34 -1.55 -4.71
N ASN A 73 0.08 -1.20 -4.60
CA ASN A 73 -0.41 -0.05 -3.86
C ASN A 73 -1.25 -0.53 -2.68
N ALA A 74 -1.47 0.32 -1.71
CA ALA A 74 -2.32 0.02 -0.57
C ALA A 74 -3.17 1.24 -0.21
N GLY A 75 -4.40 1.00 0.17
CA GLY A 75 -5.32 2.08 0.54
C GLY A 75 -6.50 1.60 1.35
N HIS A 76 -7.12 2.53 2.01
CA HIS A 76 -8.26 2.46 2.92
C HIS A 76 -7.88 2.37 4.40
N ASP A 77 -8.35 3.33 5.16
CA ASP A 77 -8.20 3.45 6.62
C ASP A 77 -6.77 3.44 7.17
N LEU A 78 -5.79 3.76 6.31
CA LEU A 78 -4.41 3.97 6.74
C LEU A 78 -4.25 5.33 7.45
N SER A 79 -3.42 5.35 8.47
CA SER A 79 -3.17 6.50 9.34
C SER A 79 -1.71 6.56 9.78
N LEU A 80 -1.33 7.64 10.48
CA LEU A 80 0.00 7.74 11.10
C LEU A 80 0.28 6.61 12.09
N ASP A 81 -0.75 6.02 12.69
CA ASP A 81 -0.58 4.96 13.67
C ASP A 81 -0.24 3.60 13.04
N ASN A 82 -0.93 3.24 11.96
CA ASN A 82 -0.85 1.88 11.40
C ASN A 82 0.03 1.74 10.15
N LEU A 83 0.34 2.85 9.46
CA LEU A 83 1.03 2.82 8.16
C LEU A 83 2.45 2.25 8.25
N GLU A 84 3.22 2.60 9.27
CA GLU A 84 4.63 2.20 9.37
C GLU A 84 4.80 0.68 9.46
N LYS A 85 3.94 -0.01 10.21
CA LYS A 85 4.00 -1.48 10.33
C LYS A 85 3.67 -2.16 9.01
N LEU A 86 2.62 -1.71 8.32
CA LEU A 86 2.24 -2.24 7.00
C LEU A 86 3.38 -2.10 5.99
N LEU A 87 3.93 -0.89 5.86
CA LEU A 87 5.02 -0.63 4.90
C LEU A 87 6.32 -1.35 5.24
N THR A 88 6.57 -1.61 6.52
CA THR A 88 7.73 -2.38 6.95
C THR A 88 7.55 -3.87 6.62
N ALA A 89 6.35 -4.41 6.81
CA ALA A 89 6.03 -5.80 6.51
C ALA A 89 5.91 -6.06 5.00
N CYS A 90 5.30 -5.13 4.25
CA CYS A 90 5.13 -5.21 2.80
C CYS A 90 6.08 -4.22 2.12
N GLY A 91 7.38 -4.54 2.09
CA GLY A 91 8.44 -3.61 1.67
C GLY A 91 8.42 -3.20 0.19
N ASN A 92 7.53 -3.77 -0.63
CA ASN A 92 7.38 -3.47 -2.06
C ASN A 92 6.17 -2.58 -2.38
N ILE A 93 5.43 -2.09 -1.39
CA ILE A 93 4.36 -1.11 -1.63
C ILE A 93 4.97 0.16 -2.21
N GLN A 94 4.46 0.58 -3.37
CA GLN A 94 4.96 1.72 -4.13
C GLN A 94 4.20 3.01 -3.82
N GLU A 95 2.91 2.89 -3.50
CA GLU A 95 2.03 4.01 -3.29
C GLU A 95 0.99 3.67 -2.22
N VAL A 96 0.63 4.66 -1.43
CA VAL A 96 -0.45 4.54 -0.44
C VAL A 96 -1.47 5.65 -0.61
N SER A 97 -2.74 5.29 -0.48
CA SER A 97 -3.87 6.22 -0.52
C SER A 97 -4.40 6.44 0.89
N ILE A 98 -4.32 7.68 1.36
CA ILE A 98 -4.75 8.07 2.71
C ILE A 98 -5.78 9.20 2.58
N GLY A 99 -7.00 8.93 3.03
CA GLY A 99 -8.10 9.88 2.92
C GLY A 99 -8.61 10.36 4.29
N HIS A 100 -9.46 9.57 4.92
CA HIS A 100 -10.15 9.93 6.16
C HIS A 100 -9.20 10.34 7.29
N ALA A 101 -8.19 9.52 7.56
CA ALA A 101 -7.22 9.79 8.62
C ALA A 101 -6.46 11.09 8.38
N LEU A 102 -6.03 11.35 7.15
CA LEU A 102 -5.34 12.59 6.79
C LEU A 102 -6.17 13.83 7.15
N THR A 103 -7.47 13.79 6.85
CA THR A 103 -8.38 14.90 7.16
C THR A 103 -8.53 15.11 8.67
N VAL A 104 -8.76 14.03 9.44
CA VAL A 104 -8.90 14.08 10.89
C VAL A 104 -7.60 14.58 11.56
N GLU A 105 -6.47 14.05 11.15
CA GLU A 105 -5.15 14.43 11.64
C GLU A 105 -4.80 15.88 11.26
N ALA A 106 -5.19 16.34 10.06
CA ALA A 106 -5.02 17.72 9.65
C ALA A 106 -5.86 18.71 10.48
N LEU A 107 -7.05 18.31 10.92
CA LEU A 107 -7.86 19.08 11.85
C LEU A 107 -7.22 19.14 13.25
N GLN A 108 -6.51 18.09 13.62
CA GLN A 108 -5.89 17.95 14.95
C GLN A 108 -4.52 18.66 15.05
N PHE A 109 -3.67 18.49 14.03
CA PHE A 109 -2.28 18.97 14.02
C PHE A 109 -2.03 20.15 13.07
N GLY A 110 -2.97 20.47 12.20
CA GLY A 110 -2.78 21.35 11.05
C GLY A 110 -2.25 20.59 9.85
N PHE A 111 -2.62 21.05 8.64
CA PHE A 111 -2.32 20.33 7.39
C PHE A 111 -0.82 20.17 7.15
N ALA A 112 -0.04 21.24 7.31
CA ALA A 112 1.39 21.21 7.06
C ALA A 112 2.13 20.24 8.01
N GLU A 113 1.77 20.23 9.28
CA GLU A 113 2.36 19.34 10.28
C GLU A 113 2.00 17.88 10.00
N THR A 114 0.77 17.61 9.59
CA THR A 114 0.33 16.26 9.24
C THR A 114 1.13 15.71 8.05
N ILE A 115 1.29 16.49 6.98
CA ILE A 115 2.10 16.11 5.83
C ILE A 115 3.56 15.87 6.23
N ARG A 116 4.12 16.71 7.09
CA ARG A 116 5.49 16.55 7.60
C ARG A 116 5.64 15.20 8.32
N ARG A 117 4.69 14.82 9.16
CA ARG A 117 4.70 13.55 9.90
C ARG A 117 4.63 12.34 8.96
N TYR A 118 3.78 12.38 7.95
CA TYR A 118 3.72 11.32 6.93
C TYR A 118 5.04 11.19 6.17
N ASN A 119 5.63 12.30 5.74
CA ASN A 119 6.91 12.27 5.05
C ASN A 119 8.03 11.70 5.93
N GLU A 120 8.11 12.10 7.19
CA GLU A 120 9.09 11.54 8.14
C GLU A 120 8.88 10.04 8.37
N LEU A 121 7.63 9.57 8.42
CA LEU A 121 7.31 8.15 8.52
C LEU A 121 7.82 7.40 7.28
N LEU A 122 7.54 7.92 6.10
CA LEU A 122 7.99 7.32 4.83
C LEU A 122 9.52 7.28 4.75
N ASP A 123 10.20 8.34 5.15
CA ASP A 123 11.66 8.40 5.20
C ASP A 123 12.24 7.34 6.15
N ARG A 124 11.63 7.16 7.32
CA ARG A 124 12.04 6.11 8.28
C ARG A 124 11.87 4.71 7.70
N VAL A 125 10.76 4.45 7.01
CA VAL A 125 10.52 3.16 6.36
C VAL A 125 11.52 2.94 5.24
N ALA A 126 11.77 3.94 4.41
CA ALA A 126 12.72 3.85 3.30
C ALA A 126 14.17 3.59 3.76
N ALA A 127 14.53 4.03 4.96
CA ALA A 127 15.86 3.79 5.55
C ALA A 127 16.02 2.38 6.13
N LYS A 128 14.92 1.62 6.33
CA LYS A 128 14.98 0.24 6.82
C LYS A 128 15.40 -0.71 5.69
N PRO A 129 16.19 -1.76 6.00
CA PRO A 129 16.46 -2.80 5.02
C PRO A 129 15.14 -3.44 4.58
N ARG A 130 14.99 -3.64 3.27
CA ARG A 130 13.80 -4.31 2.74
C ARG A 130 13.78 -5.76 3.24
N VAL A 131 12.61 -6.21 3.66
CA VAL A 131 12.42 -7.60 4.13
C VAL A 131 12.46 -8.57 2.95
N PHE A 132 12.17 -8.08 1.73
CA PHE A 132 12.18 -8.91 0.53
C PHE A 132 13.56 -8.92 -0.11
N PRO A 133 14.05 -10.10 -0.58
CA PRO A 133 15.29 -10.18 -1.31
C PRO A 133 15.22 -9.31 -2.58
N GLN A 134 16.21 -8.48 -2.78
CA GLN A 134 16.43 -7.81 -4.06
C GLN A 134 17.16 -8.78 -4.96
N GLU A 135 16.63 -9.07 -6.11
CA GLU A 135 17.39 -9.75 -7.16
C GLU A 135 18.48 -8.82 -7.72
#